data_55150c36d0850f0dc515dbe9e6cc3b27
#
_entry.id   55150c36d0850f0dc515dbe9e6cc3b27
#
_cell.length_a   1.000
_cell.length_b   1.000
_cell.length_c   1.000
_cell.angle_alpha   90.00
_cell.angle_beta   90.00
_cell.angle_gamma   90.00
#
_symmetry.space_group_name_H-M   'P 1'
#
loop_
_entity.id
_entity.type
_entity.pdbx_description
1 polymer ?
#
loop_
_entity_poly.entity_id
_entity_poly.type
_entity_poly.pdbx_seq_one_letter_code
_entity_poly.pdbx_strand_id
1 'polypeptide(L)'
;MIGETVSDSPTSGLFKSILKHEVQKALGCTEPGAVAFAAAIAAQVLKDGGKFSPDNIEKVWVTVCPGVMKNGAAVTLPGTEGQGIGLPLAAALGVLAANPDGLNTLQGVDAKAREQAACLVCQNHVGLSSTEGSEFFIEVKLEMKNGVTSEVQITGGHTHVASVKKNEKDVPWNSISENGNGTSTDVPLSDLSYRERLRKCSFEDLIAMAGELSIKDARYVKLGVDMNLRLAKVGLEMGRPAVASLQKMVIHNVSAPSLETNIKLMVAAATSARMGGADVPAMSSGGSGNQGVDTTLPPYLFGKDKNIPEDRILKSIALAHIINAYCKAFFGDLAPACGCAVSAGLGATAAIAYQINPTLEAVTCAIQNLTAMIAGMLCDGASEGCAAKVVVAADAILWAGCAAGYGDNLSGGAAGIVGKTAEETIKNLNRVIQGMLPLDPEINDVIRMNAGNVHRACFKRPPLSAMAQLSTFEV
;
A
#
# COMPACT_ATOMS: atom_id res chain seq x y z
N MET A 1 33.95 25.91 19.37
CA MET A 1 32.93 25.85 18.31
C MET A 1 33.55 25.03 17.20
N ILE A 2 33.25 23.73 17.19
CA ILE A 2 33.63 22.81 16.11
C ILE A 2 32.41 22.78 15.22
N GLY A 3 32.49 23.44 14.06
CA GLY A 3 31.45 23.38 13.05
C GLY A 3 31.34 21.93 12.53
N GLU A 4 30.23 21.29 12.76
CA GLU A 4 29.85 20.08 12.03
C GLU A 4 29.72 20.46 10.56
N THR A 5 30.70 20.09 9.76
CA THR A 5 30.57 20.07 8.32
C THR A 5 29.52 19.02 7.99
N VAL A 6 28.30 19.47 7.70
CA VAL A 6 27.28 18.65 7.06
C VAL A 6 27.90 18.13 5.78
N SER A 7 28.18 16.84 5.68
CA SER A 7 28.68 16.23 4.45
C SER A 7 27.59 16.39 3.39
N ASP A 8 27.92 17.02 2.27
CA ASP A 8 27.06 17.18 1.08
C ASP A 8 26.87 15.84 0.33
N SER A 9 26.75 14.73 1.05
CA SER A 9 26.43 13.43 0.45
C SER A 9 25.02 13.48 -0.15
N PRO A 10 24.82 13.08 -1.41
CA PRO A 10 23.50 13.02 -2.04
C PRO A 10 22.51 12.15 -1.26
N THR A 11 23.00 11.23 -0.43
CA THR A 11 22.22 10.31 0.42
C THR A 11 21.85 10.89 1.79
N SER A 12 22.45 12.03 2.19
CA SER A 12 22.20 12.62 3.51
C SER A 12 20.71 12.88 3.76
N GLY A 13 20.15 12.26 4.81
CA GLY A 13 18.74 12.42 5.19
C GLY A 13 17.72 11.71 4.31
N LEU A 14 18.11 11.12 3.16
CA LEU A 14 17.17 10.45 2.25
C LEU A 14 16.45 9.28 2.90
N PHE A 15 17.15 8.44 3.66
CA PHE A 15 16.52 7.30 4.32
C PHE A 15 15.47 7.75 5.34
N LYS A 16 15.72 8.84 6.07
CA LYS A 16 14.73 9.41 6.99
C LYS A 16 13.50 9.94 6.25
N SER A 17 13.70 10.57 5.09
CA SER A 17 12.59 10.99 4.23
C SER A 17 11.79 9.79 3.73
N ILE A 18 12.43 8.71 3.29
CA ILE A 18 11.76 7.46 2.90
C ILE A 18 10.94 6.90 4.07
N LEU A 19 11.52 6.78 5.27
CA LEU A 19 10.79 6.29 6.45
C LEU A 19 9.60 7.18 6.79
N LYS A 20 9.78 8.50 6.71
CA LYS A 20 8.74 9.48 7.03
C LYS A 20 7.56 9.43 6.05
N HIS A 21 7.83 9.31 4.75
CA HIS A 21 6.80 9.51 3.71
C HIS A 21 6.28 8.20 3.11
N GLU A 22 7.09 7.15 3.11
CA GLU A 22 6.76 5.92 2.39
C GLU A 22 6.53 4.72 3.32
N VAL A 23 7.07 4.76 4.55
CA VAL A 23 6.98 3.66 5.51
C VAL A 23 6.14 4.11 6.70
N GLN A 24 4.82 4.02 6.55
CA GLN A 24 3.84 4.51 7.54
C GLN A 24 2.83 3.43 7.92
N LYS A 25 2.20 3.61 9.07
CA LYS A 25 1.05 2.77 9.44
C LYS A 25 -0.11 3.03 8.50
N ALA A 26 -0.72 1.96 7.99
CA ALA A 26 -1.86 2.04 7.08
C ALA A 26 -2.90 0.99 7.45
N LEU A 27 -4.13 1.43 7.71
CA LEU A 27 -5.26 0.58 8.03
C LEU A 27 -6.06 0.30 6.75
N GLY A 28 -6.20 -0.97 6.38
CA GLY A 28 -6.88 -1.37 5.14
C GLY A 28 -6.13 -0.92 3.88
N CYS A 29 -6.86 -0.78 2.77
CA CYS A 29 -6.31 -0.26 1.51
C CYS A 29 -6.08 1.25 1.58
N THR A 30 -4.97 1.72 1.04
CA THR A 30 -4.53 3.11 1.16
C THR A 30 -5.40 4.08 0.38
N GLU A 31 -5.95 3.68 -0.75
CA GLU A 31 -6.78 4.53 -1.61
C GLU A 31 -8.13 4.88 -0.97
N PRO A 32 -8.94 3.93 -0.48
CA PRO A 32 -10.12 4.26 0.31
C PRO A 32 -9.78 4.99 1.62
N GLY A 33 -8.65 4.66 2.25
CA GLY A 33 -8.15 5.37 3.43
C GLY A 33 -7.90 6.86 3.15
N ALA A 34 -7.28 7.17 2.02
CA ALA A 34 -7.03 8.55 1.58
C ALA A 34 -8.33 9.31 1.24
N VAL A 35 -9.30 8.62 0.61
CA VAL A 35 -10.64 9.21 0.36
C VAL A 35 -11.36 9.49 1.68
N ALA A 36 -11.33 8.55 2.63
CA ALA A 36 -11.91 8.75 3.96
C ALA A 36 -11.22 9.88 4.72
N PHE A 37 -9.90 10.00 4.60
CA PHE A 37 -9.12 11.08 5.18
C PHE A 37 -9.52 12.44 4.61
N ALA A 38 -9.58 12.60 3.28
CA ALA A 38 -10.06 13.82 2.65
C ALA A 38 -11.49 14.19 3.09
N ALA A 39 -12.36 13.19 3.17
CA ALA A 39 -13.76 13.37 3.59
C ALA A 39 -13.87 13.79 5.06
N ALA A 40 -13.02 13.24 5.94
CA ALA A 40 -12.96 13.61 7.35
C ALA A 40 -12.48 15.06 7.52
N ILE A 41 -11.48 15.49 6.75
CA ILE A 41 -11.04 16.90 6.74
C ILE A 41 -12.19 17.81 6.28
N ALA A 42 -12.85 17.47 5.16
CA ALA A 42 -13.98 18.25 4.67
C ALA A 42 -15.09 18.43 5.71
N ALA A 43 -15.41 17.37 6.46
CA ALA A 43 -16.37 17.43 7.55
C ALA A 43 -15.86 18.26 8.75
N GLN A 44 -14.59 18.14 9.11
CA GLN A 44 -13.99 18.90 10.22
C GLN A 44 -14.02 20.41 9.96
N VAL A 45 -13.71 20.84 8.74
CA VAL A 45 -13.80 22.26 8.31
C VAL A 45 -15.20 22.85 8.56
N LEU A 46 -16.25 22.03 8.43
CA LEU A 46 -17.63 22.45 8.64
C LEU A 46 -18.08 22.37 10.11
N LYS A 47 -17.39 21.59 10.95
CA LYS A 47 -17.64 21.53 12.41
C LYS A 47 -17.30 22.84 13.12
N ASP A 48 -16.34 23.60 12.62
CA ASP A 48 -15.96 24.90 13.19
C ASP A 48 -17.09 25.91 13.03
N GLY A 49 -17.97 25.97 14.03
CA GLY A 49 -19.17 26.79 14.05
C GLY A 49 -20.42 26.09 14.65
N GLY A 50 -20.25 24.82 15.12
CA GLY A 50 -21.21 24.17 16.04
C GLY A 50 -22.49 23.59 15.42
N LYS A 51 -22.59 23.44 14.09
CA LYS A 51 -23.83 22.98 13.42
C LYS A 51 -23.64 21.82 12.42
N PHE A 52 -22.52 21.09 12.48
CA PHE A 52 -22.40 19.90 11.66
C PHE A 52 -23.28 18.77 12.22
N SER A 53 -24.24 18.32 11.42
CA SER A 53 -25.01 17.11 11.67
C SER A 53 -25.02 16.27 10.41
N PRO A 54 -24.81 14.95 10.50
CA PRO A 54 -24.93 14.04 9.35
C PRO A 54 -26.28 14.16 8.63
N ASP A 55 -27.36 14.45 9.34
CA ASP A 55 -28.70 14.61 8.77
C ASP A 55 -28.84 15.84 7.85
N ASN A 56 -27.90 16.78 7.96
CA ASN A 56 -27.85 17.99 7.13
C ASN A 56 -26.94 17.86 5.91
N ILE A 57 -26.39 16.69 5.63
CA ILE A 57 -25.63 16.43 4.43
C ILE A 57 -26.58 16.42 3.22
N GLU A 58 -26.29 17.24 2.22
CA GLU A 58 -26.99 17.22 0.93
C GLU A 58 -26.25 16.28 -0.01
N LYS A 59 -24.93 16.45 -0.17
CA LYS A 59 -24.14 15.66 -1.12
C LYS A 59 -22.68 15.56 -0.70
N VAL A 60 -22.07 14.42 -1.01
CA VAL A 60 -20.63 14.18 -0.98
C VAL A 60 -20.21 13.84 -2.40
N TRP A 61 -19.38 14.64 -3.02
CA TRP A 61 -18.79 14.37 -4.33
C TRP A 61 -17.35 13.91 -4.16
N VAL A 62 -17.01 12.79 -4.79
CA VAL A 62 -15.66 12.22 -4.80
C VAL A 62 -15.18 12.18 -6.24
N THR A 63 -14.07 12.84 -6.52
CA THR A 63 -13.39 12.78 -7.82
C THR A 63 -11.99 12.23 -7.60
N VAL A 64 -11.62 11.19 -8.35
CA VAL A 64 -10.34 10.51 -8.18
C VAL A 64 -9.67 10.22 -9.52
N CYS A 65 -8.33 10.02 -9.53
CA CYS A 65 -7.66 9.54 -10.73
C CYS A 65 -7.98 8.06 -11.00
N PRO A 66 -7.77 7.57 -12.27
CA PRO A 66 -8.07 6.18 -12.64
C PRO A 66 -7.43 5.12 -11.74
N GLY A 67 -6.20 5.35 -11.28
CA GLY A 67 -5.50 4.42 -10.38
C GLY A 67 -6.16 4.29 -9.00
N VAL A 68 -6.61 5.42 -8.40
CA VAL A 68 -7.38 5.41 -7.14
C VAL A 68 -8.74 4.76 -7.35
N MET A 69 -9.42 5.04 -8.46
CA MET A 69 -10.67 4.40 -8.83
C MET A 69 -10.52 2.88 -8.86
N LYS A 70 -9.54 2.39 -9.62
CA LYS A 70 -9.24 0.97 -9.76
C LYS A 70 -9.00 0.27 -8.41
N ASN A 71 -8.14 0.84 -7.59
CA ASN A 71 -7.74 0.23 -6.32
C ASN A 71 -8.80 0.36 -5.23
N GLY A 72 -9.64 1.39 -5.30
CA GLY A 72 -10.68 1.62 -4.29
C GLY A 72 -12.02 0.95 -4.57
N ALA A 73 -12.26 0.46 -5.80
CA ALA A 73 -13.59 0.05 -6.25
C ALA A 73 -14.17 -1.18 -5.52
N ALA A 74 -13.34 -2.20 -5.25
CA ALA A 74 -13.81 -3.52 -4.81
C ALA A 74 -13.22 -4.01 -3.50
N VAL A 75 -12.40 -3.21 -2.83
CA VAL A 75 -11.73 -3.61 -1.59
C VAL A 75 -12.64 -3.42 -0.38
N THR A 76 -12.56 -4.35 0.56
CA THR A 76 -13.29 -4.28 1.83
C THR A 76 -12.67 -3.21 2.75
N LEU A 77 -13.54 -2.40 3.34
CA LEU A 77 -13.13 -1.31 4.23
C LEU A 77 -12.94 -1.80 5.68
N PRO A 78 -11.91 -1.30 6.38
CA PRO A 78 -11.76 -1.53 7.81
C PRO A 78 -12.99 -1.03 8.61
N GLY A 79 -13.24 -1.65 9.76
CA GLY A 79 -14.34 -1.25 10.63
C GLY A 79 -15.74 -1.59 10.11
N THR A 80 -15.86 -2.27 8.95
CA THR A 80 -17.16 -2.65 8.35
C THR A 80 -17.53 -4.12 8.55
N GLU A 81 -16.81 -4.85 9.40
CA GLU A 81 -17.03 -6.28 9.67
C GLU A 81 -17.00 -7.14 8.38
N GLY A 82 -16.21 -6.73 7.39
CA GLY A 82 -16.07 -7.44 6.12
C GLY A 82 -17.19 -7.23 5.12
N GLN A 83 -18.15 -6.33 5.40
CA GLN A 83 -19.36 -6.14 4.56
C GLN A 83 -19.31 -4.86 3.71
N GLY A 84 -18.53 -3.85 4.09
CA GLY A 84 -18.47 -2.58 3.39
C GLY A 84 -17.36 -2.54 2.34
N ILE A 85 -17.67 -2.05 1.14
CA ILE A 85 -16.73 -1.93 0.03
C ILE A 85 -16.84 -0.59 -0.68
N GLY A 86 -15.74 -0.16 -1.29
CA GLY A 86 -15.70 0.89 -2.29
C GLY A 86 -15.54 2.32 -1.77
N LEU A 87 -15.17 3.21 -2.69
CA LEU A 87 -14.87 4.62 -2.41
C LEU A 87 -16.06 5.44 -1.90
N PRO A 88 -17.31 5.25 -2.41
CA PRO A 88 -18.45 5.99 -1.87
C PRO A 88 -18.68 5.74 -0.39
N LEU A 89 -18.56 4.49 0.05
CA LEU A 89 -18.72 4.14 1.46
C LEU A 89 -17.55 4.67 2.30
N ALA A 90 -16.32 4.63 1.76
CA ALA A 90 -15.15 5.20 2.43
C ALA A 90 -15.32 6.71 2.68
N ALA A 91 -15.81 7.46 1.69
CA ALA A 91 -16.10 8.89 1.83
C ALA A 91 -17.18 9.15 2.87
N ALA A 92 -18.30 8.41 2.82
CA ALA A 92 -19.36 8.55 3.81
C ALA A 92 -18.89 8.28 5.24
N LEU A 93 -18.11 7.20 5.44
CA LEU A 93 -17.51 6.87 6.74
C LEU A 93 -16.55 7.95 7.20
N GLY A 94 -15.72 8.50 6.30
CA GLY A 94 -14.80 9.60 6.62
C GLY A 94 -15.52 10.85 7.07
N VAL A 95 -16.59 11.25 6.38
CA VAL A 95 -17.43 12.40 6.79
C VAL A 95 -18.03 12.18 8.19
N LEU A 96 -18.51 10.98 8.48
CA LEU A 96 -19.14 10.67 9.77
C LEU A 96 -18.14 10.52 10.90
N ALA A 97 -16.97 9.93 10.65
CA ALA A 97 -15.87 9.86 11.61
C ALA A 97 -15.36 11.26 11.96
N ALA A 98 -15.20 12.11 10.95
CA ALA A 98 -14.72 13.50 11.04
C ALA A 98 -13.50 13.65 11.97
N ASN A 99 -12.64 12.64 11.97
CA ASN A 99 -11.38 12.57 12.70
C ASN A 99 -10.27 12.23 11.69
N PRO A 100 -9.64 13.23 11.08
CA PRO A 100 -8.62 13.01 10.07
C PRO A 100 -7.31 12.53 10.69
N ASP A 101 -7.07 11.23 10.68
CA ASP A 101 -5.85 10.57 11.15
C ASP A 101 -5.13 9.86 9.99
N GLY A 102 -4.89 10.57 8.90
CA GLY A 102 -4.23 10.03 7.73
C GLY A 102 -4.89 8.72 7.26
N LEU A 103 -4.07 7.69 7.03
CA LEU A 103 -4.57 6.38 6.59
C LEU A 103 -5.21 5.53 7.70
N ASN A 104 -5.33 6.05 8.92
CA ASN A 104 -6.03 5.41 10.04
C ASN A 104 -7.41 6.02 10.32
N THR A 105 -7.88 6.95 9.49
CA THR A 105 -9.16 7.67 9.65
C THR A 105 -10.36 6.72 9.90
N LEU A 106 -10.34 5.51 9.35
CA LEU A 106 -11.40 4.51 9.54
C LEU A 106 -11.23 3.65 10.79
N GLN A 107 -10.19 3.87 11.62
CA GLN A 107 -9.98 3.11 12.83
C GLN A 107 -11.08 3.39 13.86
N GLY A 108 -11.69 2.34 14.38
CA GLY A 108 -12.70 2.44 15.44
C GLY A 108 -14.06 2.97 14.97
N VAL A 109 -14.38 2.88 13.68
CA VAL A 109 -15.72 3.20 13.15
C VAL A 109 -16.78 2.33 13.84
N ASP A 110 -17.76 2.95 14.49
CA ASP A 110 -18.81 2.28 15.23
C ASP A 110 -19.99 1.81 14.32
N ALA A 111 -20.90 1.01 14.89
CA ALA A 111 -22.05 0.48 14.17
C ALA A 111 -22.99 1.59 13.67
N LYS A 112 -23.17 2.66 14.44
CA LYS A 112 -24.05 3.79 14.07
C LYS A 112 -23.49 4.52 12.85
N ALA A 113 -22.19 4.81 12.84
CA ALA A 113 -21.54 5.44 11.68
C ALA A 113 -21.63 4.57 10.43
N ARG A 114 -21.50 3.23 10.58
CA ARG A 114 -21.68 2.29 9.46
C ARG A 114 -23.08 2.33 8.86
N GLU A 115 -24.12 2.29 9.71
CA GLU A 115 -25.51 2.37 9.27
C GLU A 115 -25.81 3.69 8.57
N GLN A 116 -25.39 4.80 9.15
CA GLN A 116 -25.56 6.13 8.56
C GLN A 116 -24.81 6.27 7.22
N ALA A 117 -23.58 5.78 7.14
CA ALA A 117 -22.81 5.79 5.90
C ALA A 117 -23.48 4.97 4.79
N ALA A 118 -23.95 3.77 5.13
CA ALA A 118 -24.70 2.93 4.19
C ALA A 118 -25.99 3.63 3.71
N CYS A 119 -26.68 4.32 4.60
CA CYS A 119 -27.88 5.10 4.26
C CYS A 119 -27.55 6.23 3.26
N LEU A 120 -26.48 7.02 3.51
CA LEU A 120 -26.05 8.09 2.61
C LEU A 120 -25.72 7.55 1.21
N VAL A 121 -25.06 6.40 1.11
CA VAL A 121 -24.74 5.77 -0.17
C VAL A 121 -26.00 5.25 -0.86
N CYS A 122 -26.88 4.54 -0.15
CA CYS A 122 -28.12 3.99 -0.70
C CYS A 122 -29.10 5.07 -1.19
N GLN A 123 -29.10 6.23 -0.54
CA GLN A 123 -29.93 7.39 -0.92
C GLN A 123 -29.28 8.25 -2.02
N ASN A 124 -28.17 7.81 -2.60
CA ASN A 124 -27.43 8.54 -3.63
C ASN A 124 -26.91 9.91 -3.17
N HIS A 125 -26.65 10.10 -1.86
CA HIS A 125 -25.98 11.31 -1.35
C HIS A 125 -24.48 11.31 -1.61
N VAL A 126 -23.88 10.21 -2.10
CA VAL A 126 -22.47 10.14 -2.45
C VAL A 126 -22.30 9.89 -3.93
N GLY A 127 -21.69 10.85 -4.63
CA GLY A 127 -21.32 10.75 -6.04
C GLY A 127 -19.85 10.39 -6.21
N LEU A 128 -19.51 9.63 -7.25
CA LEU A 128 -18.15 9.21 -7.58
C LEU A 128 -17.86 9.45 -9.06
N SER A 129 -16.75 10.11 -9.36
CA SER A 129 -16.25 10.35 -10.72
C SER A 129 -14.76 10.09 -10.84
N SER A 130 -14.25 9.91 -12.05
CA SER A 130 -12.84 9.75 -12.37
C SER A 130 -12.34 10.86 -13.25
N THR A 131 -11.11 11.34 -13.01
CA THR A 131 -10.40 12.22 -13.93
C THR A 131 -9.86 11.43 -15.11
N GLU A 132 -9.42 12.14 -16.17
CA GLU A 132 -8.74 11.52 -17.33
C GLU A 132 -7.21 11.37 -17.07
N GLY A 133 -6.65 12.16 -16.14
CA GLY A 133 -5.20 12.16 -15.84
C GLY A 133 -4.75 10.96 -15.02
N SER A 134 -3.51 10.53 -15.23
CA SER A 134 -2.88 9.43 -14.47
C SER A 134 -2.17 9.88 -13.19
N GLU A 135 -2.02 11.18 -12.96
CA GLU A 135 -1.42 11.71 -11.73
C GLU A 135 -2.29 11.39 -10.51
N PHE A 136 -1.65 11.16 -9.37
CA PHE A 136 -2.36 10.88 -8.12
C PHE A 136 -3.25 12.07 -7.74
N PHE A 137 -4.55 11.85 -7.73
CA PHE A 137 -5.54 12.87 -7.42
C PHE A 137 -6.74 12.30 -6.68
N ILE A 138 -7.12 12.98 -5.60
CA ILE A 138 -8.37 12.77 -4.86
C ILE A 138 -8.94 14.13 -4.53
N GLU A 139 -10.21 14.35 -4.83
CA GLU A 139 -10.99 15.50 -4.39
C GLU A 139 -12.25 15.03 -3.68
N VAL A 140 -12.54 15.60 -2.53
CA VAL A 140 -13.82 15.42 -1.85
C VAL A 140 -14.46 16.77 -1.62
N LYS A 141 -15.66 16.94 -2.17
CA LYS A 141 -16.52 18.10 -1.93
C LYS A 141 -17.72 17.68 -1.10
N LEU A 142 -17.91 18.31 0.06
CA LEU A 142 -19.05 18.11 0.95
C LEU A 142 -19.96 19.33 0.86
N GLU A 143 -21.24 19.09 0.58
CA GLU A 143 -22.30 20.09 0.52
C GLU A 143 -23.37 19.82 1.59
N MET A 144 -23.71 20.84 2.34
CA MET A 144 -24.76 20.81 3.37
C MET A 144 -26.07 21.37 2.83
N LYS A 145 -27.23 20.93 3.33
CA LYS A 145 -28.57 21.38 2.92
C LYS A 145 -28.78 22.92 3.03
N ASN A 146 -27.98 23.60 3.83
CA ASN A 146 -28.01 25.05 3.95
C ASN A 146 -27.09 25.77 2.92
N GLY A 147 -26.51 25.04 1.97
CA GLY A 147 -25.64 25.55 0.91
C GLY A 147 -24.20 25.79 1.32
N VAL A 148 -23.80 25.48 2.56
CA VAL A 148 -22.40 25.58 3.00
C VAL A 148 -21.61 24.42 2.40
N THR A 149 -20.42 24.71 1.85
CA THR A 149 -19.57 23.71 1.20
C THR A 149 -18.18 23.66 1.81
N SER A 150 -17.54 22.49 1.72
CA SER A 150 -16.09 22.33 1.89
C SER A 150 -15.53 21.44 0.78
N GLU A 151 -14.27 21.68 0.42
CA GLU A 151 -13.55 20.95 -0.62
C GLU A 151 -12.13 20.65 -0.13
N VAL A 152 -11.69 19.43 -0.37
CA VAL A 152 -10.34 18.96 0.00
C VAL A 152 -9.73 18.25 -1.19
N GLN A 153 -8.50 18.62 -1.55
CA GLN A 153 -7.72 17.97 -2.59
C GLN A 153 -6.46 17.34 -2.01
N ILE A 154 -6.21 16.10 -2.41
CA ILE A 154 -4.98 15.35 -2.11
C ILE A 154 -4.29 15.04 -3.44
N THR A 155 -2.99 15.37 -3.54
CA THR A 155 -2.17 15.16 -4.73
C THR A 155 -0.78 14.65 -4.35
N GLY A 156 -0.10 13.94 -5.25
CA GLY A 156 1.31 13.54 -5.05
C GLY A 156 1.54 12.54 -3.91
N GLY A 157 0.49 11.89 -3.42
CA GLY A 157 0.58 10.87 -2.36
C GLY A 157 -0.71 10.81 -1.52
N HIS A 158 -0.89 9.69 -0.80
CA HIS A 158 -2.16 9.36 -0.14
C HIS A 158 -2.56 10.29 1.01
N THR A 159 -1.64 11.03 1.61
CA THR A 159 -1.88 11.93 2.74
C THR A 159 -1.43 13.37 2.51
N HIS A 160 -0.99 13.69 1.29
CA HIS A 160 -0.53 15.02 0.95
C HIS A 160 -1.70 15.92 0.57
N VAL A 161 -2.19 16.72 1.53
CA VAL A 161 -3.28 17.67 1.34
C VAL A 161 -2.77 18.89 0.58
N ALA A 162 -3.21 19.05 -0.66
CA ALA A 162 -2.80 20.15 -1.55
C ALA A 162 -3.62 21.42 -1.33
N SER A 163 -4.94 21.27 -1.05
CA SER A 163 -5.81 22.41 -0.76
C SER A 163 -6.99 22.01 0.11
N VAL A 164 -7.44 22.95 0.93
CA VAL A 164 -8.67 22.86 1.72
C VAL A 164 -9.44 24.16 1.55
N LYS A 165 -10.76 24.07 1.21
CA LYS A 165 -11.61 25.24 1.02
C LYS A 165 -12.90 25.12 1.82
N LYS A 166 -13.43 26.28 2.27
CA LYS A 166 -14.78 26.43 2.83
C LYS A 166 -15.50 27.56 2.08
N ASN A 167 -16.65 27.25 1.46
CA ASN A 167 -17.38 28.19 0.62
C ASN A 167 -16.46 28.87 -0.41
N GLU A 168 -15.69 28.05 -1.15
CA GLU A 168 -14.72 28.44 -2.20
C GLU A 168 -13.51 29.27 -1.70
N LYS A 169 -13.38 29.52 -0.41
CA LYS A 169 -12.26 30.25 0.19
C LYS A 169 -11.25 29.27 0.79
N ASP A 170 -9.97 29.49 0.51
CA ASP A 170 -8.89 28.67 1.07
C ASP A 170 -8.88 28.77 2.60
N VAL A 171 -8.70 27.61 3.24
CA VAL A 171 -8.56 27.47 4.69
C VAL A 171 -7.19 26.85 4.96
N PRO A 172 -6.35 27.46 5.82
CA PRO A 172 -5.09 26.85 6.21
C PRO A 172 -5.33 25.47 6.86
N TRP A 173 -4.65 24.44 6.35
CA TRP A 173 -4.80 23.07 6.87
C TRP A 173 -4.40 22.97 8.35
N ASN A 174 -3.33 23.68 8.74
CA ASN A 174 -2.81 23.68 10.12
C ASN A 174 -3.81 24.20 11.16
N SER A 175 -4.81 25.00 10.75
CA SER A 175 -5.86 25.50 11.65
C SER A 175 -6.90 24.45 12.02
N ILE A 176 -6.91 23.32 11.30
CA ILE A 176 -7.91 22.25 11.48
C ILE A 176 -7.38 21.16 12.41
N SER A 177 -6.05 21.01 12.52
CA SER A 177 -5.39 19.95 13.31
C SER A 177 -5.19 20.26 14.79
N GLU A 178 -5.48 21.48 15.27
CA GLU A 178 -5.18 21.91 16.66
C GLU A 178 -6.01 21.22 17.75
N ASN A 179 -7.05 20.45 17.41
CA ASN A 179 -7.92 19.77 18.37
C ASN A 179 -7.86 18.23 18.32
N GLY A 180 -6.98 17.63 17.56
CA GLY A 180 -6.82 16.19 17.46
C GLY A 180 -5.39 15.75 17.64
N ASN A 181 -5.15 14.60 18.26
CA ASN A 181 -3.87 13.90 18.29
C ASN A 181 -3.36 13.47 16.90
N GLY A 182 -3.70 14.25 15.87
CA GLY A 182 -3.19 14.07 14.52
C GLY A 182 -1.69 14.32 14.50
N THR A 183 -0.91 13.31 14.21
CA THR A 183 0.47 13.51 13.80
C THR A 183 0.42 14.44 12.59
N SER A 184 0.82 15.70 12.79
CA SER A 184 0.97 16.70 11.72
C SER A 184 1.81 16.05 10.61
N THR A 185 1.13 15.68 9.53
CA THR A 185 1.78 15.25 8.28
C THR A 185 1.97 16.46 7.38
N ASP A 186 2.34 17.61 7.97
CA ASP A 186 2.80 18.78 7.23
C ASP A 186 4.09 18.38 6.51
N VAL A 187 3.92 17.84 5.31
CA VAL A 187 4.99 17.67 4.35
C VAL A 187 4.98 18.91 3.46
N PRO A 188 5.90 19.84 3.60
CA PRO A 188 6.04 20.92 2.64
C PRO A 188 6.23 20.32 1.24
N LEU A 189 5.65 20.94 0.22
CA LEU A 189 5.89 20.61 -1.20
C LEU A 189 7.40 20.49 -1.53
N SER A 190 8.26 21.16 -0.75
CA SER A 190 9.72 21.08 -0.83
C SER A 190 10.29 19.67 -0.55
N ASP A 191 9.57 18.80 0.17
CA ASP A 191 10.06 17.44 0.49
C ASP A 191 9.77 16.41 -0.62
N LEU A 192 8.98 16.75 -1.64
CA LEU A 192 8.90 15.97 -2.89
C LEU A 192 10.26 15.92 -3.61
N SER A 193 11.15 16.84 -3.31
CA SER A 193 12.53 16.84 -3.80
C SER A 193 13.32 15.56 -3.40
N TYR A 194 12.92 14.80 -2.37
CA TYR A 194 13.62 13.57 -1.99
C TYR A 194 13.52 12.49 -3.07
N ARG A 195 12.39 12.37 -3.79
CA ARG A 195 12.25 11.42 -4.91
C ARG A 195 13.13 11.80 -6.09
N GLU A 196 13.30 13.10 -6.37
CA GLU A 196 14.24 13.58 -7.40
C GLU A 196 15.69 13.28 -7.03
N ARG A 197 16.05 13.46 -5.76
CA ARG A 197 17.36 13.08 -5.25
C ARG A 197 17.57 11.57 -5.35
N LEU A 198 16.58 10.79 -4.97
CA LEU A 198 16.61 9.34 -5.02
C LEU A 198 16.83 8.81 -6.45
N ARG A 199 16.18 9.42 -7.47
CA ARG A 199 16.41 9.09 -8.89
C ARG A 199 17.85 9.28 -9.36
N LYS A 200 18.64 10.11 -8.67
CA LYS A 200 20.03 10.41 -9.00
C LYS A 200 21.02 9.48 -8.30
N CYS A 201 20.56 8.71 -7.30
CA CYS A 201 21.39 7.74 -6.58
C CYS A 201 21.76 6.56 -7.48
N SER A 202 22.97 6.06 -7.33
CA SER A 202 23.40 4.75 -7.84
C SER A 202 22.95 3.64 -6.87
N PHE A 203 22.96 2.39 -7.32
CA PHE A 203 22.70 1.26 -6.43
C PHE A 203 23.78 1.08 -5.34
N GLU A 204 24.99 1.52 -5.58
CA GLU A 204 26.04 1.64 -4.57
C GLU A 204 25.59 2.60 -3.44
N ASP A 205 25.04 3.77 -3.80
CA ASP A 205 24.51 4.72 -2.84
C ASP A 205 23.36 4.13 -2.02
N LEU A 206 22.46 3.37 -2.66
CA LEU A 206 21.32 2.73 -1.99
C LEU A 206 21.77 1.67 -0.98
N ILE A 207 22.77 0.87 -1.35
CA ILE A 207 23.38 -0.16 -0.48
C ILE A 207 24.13 0.50 0.68
N ALA A 208 24.91 1.54 0.41
CA ALA A 208 25.62 2.31 1.45
C ALA A 208 24.63 2.92 2.46
N MET A 209 23.54 3.53 1.96
CA MET A 209 22.48 4.11 2.81
C MET A 209 21.87 3.06 3.75
N ALA A 210 21.60 1.84 3.27
CA ALA A 210 21.12 0.74 4.11
C ALA A 210 22.17 0.27 5.11
N GLY A 211 23.45 0.32 4.76
CA GLY A 211 24.59 -0.02 5.63
C GLY A 211 24.74 0.90 6.83
N GLU A 212 24.38 2.19 6.67
CA GLU A 212 24.47 3.25 7.69
C GLU A 212 23.23 3.32 8.61
N LEU A 213 22.43 2.26 8.67
CA LEU A 213 21.19 2.19 9.45
C LEU A 213 21.43 2.53 10.93
N SER A 214 20.85 3.64 11.41
CA SER A 214 20.96 4.02 12.82
C SER A 214 20.17 3.06 13.73
N ILE A 215 20.53 2.97 15.02
CA ILE A 215 19.79 2.16 16.00
C ILE A 215 18.31 2.57 16.07
N LYS A 216 18.01 3.87 15.95
CA LYS A 216 16.63 4.38 15.96
C LYS A 216 15.86 3.91 14.73
N ASP A 217 16.47 4.00 13.56
CA ASP A 217 15.85 3.60 12.30
C ASP A 217 15.71 2.07 12.23
N ALA A 218 16.70 1.30 12.73
CA ALA A 218 16.60 -0.15 12.87
C ALA A 218 15.41 -0.58 13.74
N ARG A 219 15.18 0.11 14.87
CA ARG A 219 13.99 -0.12 15.71
C ARG A 219 12.69 0.18 14.97
N TYR A 220 12.67 1.21 14.13
CA TYR A 220 11.49 1.54 13.35
C TYR A 220 11.21 0.50 12.24
N VAL A 221 12.25 0.04 11.54
CA VAL A 221 12.16 -1.08 10.59
C VAL A 221 11.64 -2.34 11.29
N LYS A 222 12.18 -2.67 12.48
CA LYS A 222 11.72 -3.82 13.26
C LYS A 222 10.27 -3.69 13.70
N LEU A 223 9.83 -2.50 14.11
CA LEU A 223 8.42 -2.23 14.40
C LEU A 223 7.52 -2.55 13.19
N GLY A 224 7.97 -2.21 11.99
CA GLY A 224 7.26 -2.53 10.74
C GLY A 224 7.13 -4.04 10.52
N VAL A 225 8.21 -4.77 10.72
CA VAL A 225 8.20 -6.25 10.66
C VAL A 225 7.21 -6.84 11.66
N ASP A 226 7.26 -6.40 12.93
CA ASP A 226 6.39 -6.93 13.98
C ASP A 226 4.92 -6.63 13.71
N MET A 227 4.64 -5.45 13.15
CA MET A 227 3.28 -5.08 12.74
C MET A 227 2.76 -6.00 11.61
N ASN A 228 3.57 -6.25 10.59
CA ASN A 228 3.18 -7.09 9.45
C ASN A 228 3.09 -8.57 9.85
N LEU A 229 3.91 -9.06 10.78
CA LEU A 229 3.76 -10.40 11.38
C LEU A 229 2.45 -10.53 12.17
N ARG A 230 2.08 -9.50 12.94
CA ARG A 230 0.80 -9.48 13.68
C ARG A 230 -0.39 -9.52 12.72
N LEU A 231 -0.31 -8.75 11.63
CA LEU A 231 -1.33 -8.76 10.59
C LEU A 231 -1.43 -10.14 9.92
N ALA A 232 -0.30 -10.80 9.63
CA ALA A 232 -0.29 -12.15 9.08
C ALA A 232 -0.95 -13.15 10.03
N LYS A 233 -0.70 -13.04 11.35
CA LYS A 233 -1.35 -13.89 12.34
C LYS A 233 -2.88 -13.76 12.29
N VAL A 234 -3.39 -12.53 12.25
CA VAL A 234 -4.84 -12.29 12.08
C VAL A 234 -5.36 -12.89 10.77
N GLY A 235 -4.61 -12.77 9.67
CA GLY A 235 -5.00 -13.35 8.39
C GLY A 235 -5.04 -14.88 8.39
N LEU A 236 -4.16 -15.54 9.14
CA LEU A 236 -4.21 -17.00 9.35
C LEU A 236 -5.49 -17.40 10.08
N GLU A 237 -5.89 -16.67 11.11
CA GLU A 237 -7.12 -16.89 11.87
C GLU A 237 -8.37 -16.64 11.03
N MET A 238 -8.35 -15.65 10.14
CA MET A 238 -9.45 -15.36 9.20
C MET A 238 -9.66 -16.47 8.17
N GLY A 239 -8.65 -17.26 7.83
CA GLY A 239 -8.73 -18.43 6.95
C GLY A 239 -9.33 -18.13 5.57
N ARG A 240 -9.06 -16.95 4.98
CA ARG A 240 -9.64 -16.55 3.70
C ARG A 240 -9.11 -17.44 2.54
N PRO A 241 -9.74 -17.39 1.35
CA PRO A 241 -9.53 -18.40 0.28
C PRO A 241 -8.07 -18.67 -0.08
N ALA A 242 -7.22 -17.64 -0.23
CA ALA A 242 -5.80 -17.83 -0.58
C ALA A 242 -5.05 -18.60 0.52
N VAL A 243 -5.29 -18.24 1.80
CA VAL A 243 -4.69 -18.89 2.96
C VAL A 243 -5.16 -20.34 3.07
N ALA A 244 -6.48 -20.54 3.04
CA ALA A 244 -7.09 -21.88 3.16
C ALA A 244 -6.62 -22.81 2.04
N SER A 245 -6.45 -22.28 0.81
CA SER A 245 -5.94 -23.06 -0.32
C SER A 245 -4.51 -23.54 -0.09
N LEU A 246 -3.61 -22.65 0.35
CA LEU A 246 -2.21 -23.01 0.65
C LEU A 246 -2.12 -24.05 1.77
N GLN A 247 -2.92 -23.89 2.83
CA GLN A 247 -2.99 -24.87 3.93
C GLN A 247 -3.45 -26.24 3.44
N LYS A 248 -4.48 -26.28 2.57
CA LYS A 248 -4.95 -27.54 1.96
C LYS A 248 -3.88 -28.18 1.07
N MET A 249 -3.09 -27.41 0.32
CA MET A 249 -1.98 -27.95 -0.46
C MET A 249 -0.95 -28.67 0.41
N VAL A 250 -0.67 -28.16 1.62
CA VAL A 250 0.20 -28.84 2.60
C VAL A 250 -0.46 -30.09 3.15
N ILE A 251 -1.72 -30.00 3.58
CA ILE A 251 -2.47 -31.12 4.15
C ILE A 251 -2.58 -32.29 3.16
N HIS A 252 -2.78 -31.99 1.88
CA HIS A 252 -2.88 -33.00 0.81
C HIS A 252 -1.53 -33.38 0.18
N ASN A 253 -0.40 -32.98 0.78
CA ASN A 253 0.96 -33.28 0.30
C ASN A 253 1.26 -32.81 -1.15
N VAL A 254 0.57 -31.76 -1.61
CA VAL A 254 0.88 -31.09 -2.89
C VAL A 254 2.09 -30.15 -2.71
N SER A 255 2.23 -29.57 -1.51
CA SER A 255 3.40 -28.77 -1.10
C SER A 255 3.95 -29.31 0.21
N ALA A 256 5.29 -29.33 0.34
CA ALA A 256 5.92 -29.69 1.60
C ALA A 256 5.90 -28.51 2.60
N PRO A 257 5.85 -28.76 3.91
CA PRO A 257 6.20 -27.76 4.91
C PRO A 257 7.66 -27.31 4.70
N SER A 258 7.87 -26.06 4.32
CA SER A 258 9.18 -25.52 3.99
C SER A 258 9.22 -24.02 4.29
N LEU A 259 10.42 -23.42 4.25
CA LEU A 259 10.58 -21.97 4.30
C LEU A 259 9.76 -21.27 3.22
N GLU A 260 9.82 -21.77 1.99
CA GLU A 260 9.08 -21.26 0.85
C GLU A 260 7.57 -21.25 1.10
N THR A 261 7.01 -22.38 1.53
CA THR A 261 5.59 -22.49 1.85
C THR A 261 5.21 -21.57 3.01
N ASN A 262 6.07 -21.42 4.03
CA ASN A 262 5.84 -20.52 5.15
C ASN A 262 5.82 -19.04 4.69
N ILE A 263 6.76 -18.61 3.86
CA ILE A 263 6.79 -17.25 3.32
C ILE A 263 5.50 -16.97 2.53
N LYS A 264 5.13 -17.86 1.60
CA LYS A 264 3.89 -17.76 0.82
C LYS A 264 2.65 -17.63 1.71
N LEU A 265 2.56 -18.46 2.74
CA LEU A 265 1.44 -18.45 3.66
C LEU A 265 1.36 -17.14 4.47
N MET A 266 2.50 -16.62 4.94
CA MET A 266 2.54 -15.41 5.74
C MET A 266 2.21 -14.15 4.93
N VAL A 267 2.74 -14.02 3.70
CA VAL A 267 2.39 -12.86 2.84
C VAL A 267 0.93 -12.93 2.37
N ALA A 268 0.43 -14.13 2.05
CA ALA A 268 -0.98 -14.32 1.70
C ALA A 268 -1.88 -13.94 2.87
N ALA A 269 -1.56 -14.37 4.09
CA ALA A 269 -2.34 -14.11 5.29
C ALA A 269 -2.39 -12.61 5.60
N ALA A 270 -1.26 -11.92 5.62
CA ALA A 270 -1.20 -10.48 5.86
C ALA A 270 -1.99 -9.69 4.79
N THR A 271 -1.82 -10.06 3.52
CA THR A 271 -2.52 -9.39 2.42
C THR A 271 -4.02 -9.69 2.44
N SER A 272 -4.43 -10.94 2.67
CA SER A 272 -5.85 -11.30 2.82
C SER A 272 -6.53 -10.58 3.98
N ALA A 273 -5.86 -10.45 5.13
CA ALA A 273 -6.39 -9.70 6.27
C ALA A 273 -6.69 -8.24 5.87
N ARG A 274 -5.74 -7.57 5.21
CA ARG A 274 -5.94 -6.20 4.74
C ARG A 274 -7.06 -6.07 3.72
N MET A 275 -7.06 -6.91 2.69
CA MET A 275 -8.08 -6.89 1.63
C MET A 275 -9.46 -7.29 2.15
N GLY A 276 -9.49 -8.04 3.24
CA GLY A 276 -10.69 -8.42 3.96
C GLY A 276 -11.20 -7.41 5.00
N GLY A 277 -10.53 -6.26 5.14
CA GLY A 277 -10.95 -5.19 6.06
C GLY A 277 -10.66 -5.46 7.53
N ALA A 278 -9.61 -6.23 7.85
CA ALA A 278 -9.18 -6.43 9.24
C ALA A 278 -8.83 -5.07 9.90
N ASP A 279 -9.24 -4.90 11.15
CA ASP A 279 -8.97 -3.70 11.96
C ASP A 279 -7.58 -3.78 12.62
N VAL A 280 -6.57 -4.10 11.81
CA VAL A 280 -5.16 -4.20 12.20
C VAL A 280 -4.31 -3.51 11.14
N PRO A 281 -3.51 -2.50 11.52
CA PRO A 281 -2.70 -1.78 10.55
C PRO A 281 -1.53 -2.62 10.03
N ALA A 282 -1.15 -2.36 8.77
CA ALA A 282 0.13 -2.75 8.21
C ALA A 282 1.16 -1.61 8.35
N MET A 283 2.44 -1.93 8.36
CA MET A 283 3.48 -0.97 8.00
C MET A 283 3.61 -0.96 6.49
N SER A 284 3.45 0.20 5.87
CA SER A 284 3.55 0.37 4.42
C SER A 284 4.99 0.38 3.91
N SER A 285 5.13 0.30 2.61
CA SER A 285 6.32 0.68 1.85
C SER A 285 5.86 1.27 0.53
N GLY A 286 6.49 2.31 0.04
CA GLY A 286 6.05 2.97 -1.19
C GLY A 286 4.59 3.47 -1.12
N GLY A 287 4.12 3.87 0.06
CA GLY A 287 2.74 4.31 0.27
C GLY A 287 1.68 3.19 0.23
N SER A 288 2.07 1.91 0.16
CA SER A 288 1.14 0.77 0.11
C SER A 288 1.44 -0.27 1.20
N GLY A 289 0.41 -0.67 1.95
CA GLY A 289 0.57 -1.67 3.01
C GLY A 289 0.89 -3.06 2.47
N ASN A 290 0.35 -3.50 1.31
CA ASN A 290 0.73 -4.78 0.71
C ASN A 290 2.19 -4.77 0.26
N GLN A 291 2.67 -3.65 -0.31
CA GLN A 291 4.09 -3.51 -0.61
C GLN A 291 4.95 -3.58 0.66
N GLY A 292 4.47 -3.02 1.78
CA GLY A 292 5.13 -3.16 3.08
C GLY A 292 5.21 -4.60 3.57
N VAL A 293 4.16 -5.40 3.34
CA VAL A 293 4.18 -6.84 3.63
C VAL A 293 5.27 -7.54 2.83
N ASP A 294 5.34 -7.28 1.51
CA ASP A 294 6.30 -7.95 0.63
C ASP A 294 7.74 -7.48 0.85
N THR A 295 7.97 -6.20 1.19
CA THR A 295 9.32 -5.71 1.52
C THR A 295 9.84 -6.23 2.85
N THR A 296 8.97 -6.64 3.79
CA THR A 296 9.39 -7.00 5.15
C THR A 296 9.37 -8.49 5.44
N LEU A 297 8.27 -9.19 5.12
CA LEU A 297 8.09 -10.57 5.56
C LEU A 297 9.01 -11.57 4.85
N PRO A 298 9.16 -11.59 3.49
CA PRO A 298 10.04 -12.54 2.83
C PRO A 298 11.50 -12.46 3.32
N PRO A 299 12.17 -11.28 3.33
CA PRO A 299 13.54 -11.19 3.80
C PRO A 299 13.68 -11.45 5.30
N TYR A 300 12.68 -11.08 6.13
CA TYR A 300 12.72 -11.37 7.56
C TYR A 300 12.65 -12.86 7.83
N LEU A 301 11.69 -13.55 7.25
CA LEU A 301 11.49 -15.00 7.45
C LEU A 301 12.66 -15.80 6.89
N PHE A 302 13.20 -15.40 5.73
CA PHE A 302 14.41 -15.97 5.17
C PHE A 302 15.60 -15.84 6.13
N GLY A 303 15.87 -14.62 6.61
CA GLY A 303 16.99 -14.36 7.50
C GLY A 303 16.88 -15.11 8.82
N LYS A 304 15.67 -15.22 9.39
CA LYS A 304 15.45 -15.99 10.63
C LYS A 304 15.66 -17.48 10.43
N ASP A 305 15.18 -18.06 9.32
CA ASP A 305 15.37 -19.48 8.99
C ASP A 305 16.86 -19.82 8.77
N LYS A 306 17.58 -18.91 8.10
CA LYS A 306 19.01 -19.10 7.79
C LYS A 306 19.94 -18.64 8.91
N ASN A 307 19.41 -18.25 10.09
CA ASN A 307 20.19 -17.75 11.23
C ASN A 307 21.11 -16.57 10.87
N ILE A 308 20.68 -15.71 9.96
CA ILE A 308 21.39 -14.47 9.62
C ILE A 308 21.34 -13.53 10.82
N PRO A 309 22.45 -12.83 11.16
CA PRO A 309 22.45 -11.85 12.24
C PRO A 309 21.38 -10.78 12.06
N GLU A 310 20.68 -10.43 13.14
CA GLU A 310 19.51 -9.52 13.08
C GLU A 310 19.87 -8.15 12.49
N ASP A 311 21.04 -7.62 12.78
CA ASP A 311 21.53 -6.38 12.16
C ASP A 311 21.55 -6.48 10.62
N ARG A 312 22.06 -7.59 10.05
CA ARG A 312 22.04 -7.82 8.60
C ARG A 312 20.61 -7.97 8.06
N ILE A 313 19.72 -8.66 8.79
CA ILE A 313 18.32 -8.78 8.41
C ILE A 313 17.67 -7.38 8.32
N LEU A 314 17.84 -6.55 9.36
CA LEU A 314 17.23 -5.22 9.39
C LEU A 314 17.82 -4.28 8.33
N LYS A 315 19.13 -4.33 8.08
CA LYS A 315 19.77 -3.59 6.97
C LYS A 315 19.24 -4.02 5.61
N SER A 316 19.05 -5.32 5.41
CA SER A 316 18.47 -5.82 4.16
C SER A 316 17.01 -5.38 3.96
N ILE A 317 16.20 -5.32 5.03
CA ILE A 317 14.83 -4.80 4.96
C ILE A 317 14.84 -3.29 4.72
N ALA A 318 15.76 -2.55 5.33
CA ALA A 318 15.96 -1.14 5.01
C ALA A 318 16.30 -0.95 3.51
N LEU A 319 17.20 -1.78 2.96
CA LEU A 319 17.51 -1.80 1.52
C LEU A 319 16.26 -2.10 0.68
N ALA A 320 15.40 -3.04 1.12
CA ALA A 320 14.15 -3.32 0.42
C ALA A 320 13.21 -2.09 0.38
N HIS A 321 13.06 -1.37 1.48
CA HIS A 321 12.30 -0.12 1.51
C HIS A 321 12.92 0.96 0.61
N ILE A 322 14.23 1.12 0.62
CA ILE A 322 14.96 2.08 -0.20
C ILE A 322 14.76 1.77 -1.70
N ILE A 323 14.94 0.50 -2.10
CA ILE A 323 14.77 0.09 -3.50
C ILE A 323 13.30 0.23 -3.93
N ASN A 324 12.34 -0.13 -3.08
CA ASN A 324 10.94 0.09 -3.40
C ASN A 324 10.64 1.58 -3.61
N ALA A 325 11.11 2.46 -2.74
CA ALA A 325 10.98 3.92 -2.89
C ALA A 325 11.68 4.44 -4.16
N TYR A 326 12.86 3.90 -4.49
CA TYR A 326 13.57 4.20 -5.74
C TYR A 326 12.73 3.82 -6.96
N CYS A 327 12.17 2.62 -6.99
CA CYS A 327 11.26 2.18 -8.04
C CYS A 327 10.02 3.10 -8.14
N LYS A 328 9.41 3.44 -7.01
CA LYS A 328 8.25 4.34 -6.95
C LYS A 328 8.58 5.76 -7.44
N ALA A 329 9.81 6.23 -7.23
CA ALA A 329 10.25 7.51 -7.77
C ALA A 329 10.20 7.53 -9.31
N PHE A 330 10.35 6.38 -9.99
CA PHE A 330 10.21 6.26 -11.45
C PHE A 330 8.79 5.87 -11.88
N PHE A 331 8.19 4.85 -11.25
CA PHE A 331 6.93 4.25 -11.68
C PHE A 331 5.69 5.05 -11.28
N GLY A 332 5.83 5.98 -10.32
CA GLY A 332 4.72 6.70 -9.71
C GLY A 332 4.06 5.94 -8.56
N ASP A 333 3.07 6.56 -7.92
CA ASP A 333 2.38 5.98 -6.75
C ASP A 333 1.44 4.84 -7.16
N LEU A 334 0.78 5.00 -8.28
CA LEU A 334 -0.15 4.03 -8.84
C LEU A 334 0.31 3.67 -10.25
N ALA A 335 0.60 2.40 -10.48
CA ALA A 335 1.06 1.90 -11.76
C ALA A 335 0.15 0.76 -12.24
N PRO A 336 0.02 0.56 -13.56
CA PRO A 336 -0.69 -0.60 -14.12
C PRO A 336 0.02 -1.92 -13.81
N ALA A 337 1.35 -1.90 -13.62
CA ALA A 337 2.08 -3.05 -13.10
C ALA A 337 1.84 -3.22 -11.60
N CYS A 338 1.74 -4.48 -11.13
CA CYS A 338 1.50 -4.79 -9.72
C CYS A 338 2.66 -4.33 -8.84
N GLY A 339 2.48 -3.24 -8.06
CA GLY A 339 3.52 -2.68 -7.21
C GLY A 339 4.04 -3.66 -6.14
N CYS A 340 3.18 -4.56 -5.64
CA CYS A 340 3.57 -5.59 -4.68
C CYS A 340 4.56 -6.58 -5.30
N ALA A 341 4.22 -7.13 -6.46
CA ALA A 341 5.07 -8.09 -7.15
C ALA A 341 6.32 -7.44 -7.75
N VAL A 342 6.17 -6.26 -8.38
CA VAL A 342 7.24 -5.62 -9.15
C VAL A 342 8.10 -4.73 -8.25
N SER A 343 7.63 -3.54 -7.82
CA SER A 343 8.52 -2.61 -7.11
C SER A 343 8.93 -3.10 -5.72
N ALA A 344 7.97 -3.59 -4.90
CA ALA A 344 8.27 -4.19 -3.60
C ALA A 344 9.03 -5.51 -3.75
N GLY A 345 8.65 -6.30 -4.77
CA GLY A 345 9.36 -7.55 -5.10
C GLY A 345 10.82 -7.32 -5.42
N LEU A 346 11.17 -6.30 -6.23
CA LEU A 346 12.58 -5.95 -6.51
C LEU A 346 13.35 -5.65 -5.23
N GLY A 347 12.74 -4.88 -4.30
CA GLY A 347 13.33 -4.60 -3.00
C GLY A 347 13.55 -5.85 -2.16
N ALA A 348 12.53 -6.70 -2.04
CA ALA A 348 12.60 -7.94 -1.24
C ALA A 348 13.61 -8.95 -1.82
N THR A 349 13.67 -9.08 -3.14
CA THR A 349 14.62 -9.95 -3.84
C THR A 349 16.07 -9.51 -3.59
N ALA A 350 16.31 -8.19 -3.74
CA ALA A 350 17.62 -7.60 -3.44
C ALA A 350 18.00 -7.78 -1.95
N ALA A 351 17.03 -7.70 -1.04
CA ALA A 351 17.28 -7.93 0.39
C ALA A 351 17.71 -9.37 0.68
N ILE A 352 17.09 -10.37 0.06
CA ILE A 352 17.48 -11.77 0.21
C ILE A 352 18.88 -12.01 -0.37
N ALA A 353 19.15 -11.49 -1.57
CA ALA A 353 20.49 -11.59 -2.18
C ALA A 353 21.55 -10.93 -1.29
N TYR A 354 21.28 -9.74 -0.74
CA TYR A 354 22.17 -9.02 0.18
C TYR A 354 22.43 -9.79 1.48
N GLN A 355 21.44 -10.53 1.99
CA GLN A 355 21.65 -11.36 3.18
C GLN A 355 22.63 -12.50 2.92
N ILE A 356 22.61 -13.07 1.73
CA ILE A 356 23.51 -14.15 1.31
C ILE A 356 24.89 -13.57 0.96
N ASN A 357 24.91 -12.60 0.05
CA ASN A 357 26.12 -11.95 -0.47
C ASN A 357 25.92 -10.43 -0.53
N PRO A 358 26.46 -9.64 0.42
CA PRO A 358 26.22 -8.20 0.50
C PRO A 358 27.07 -7.39 -0.49
N THR A 359 26.97 -7.70 -1.78
CA THR A 359 27.69 -7.03 -2.87
C THR A 359 26.73 -6.35 -3.85
N LEU A 360 27.23 -5.30 -4.54
CA LEU A 360 26.52 -4.64 -5.62
C LEU A 360 26.14 -5.62 -6.73
N GLU A 361 27.02 -6.57 -7.03
CA GLU A 361 26.82 -7.57 -8.07
C GLU A 361 25.62 -8.48 -7.75
N ALA A 362 25.52 -9.00 -6.51
CA ALA A 362 24.40 -9.82 -6.07
C ALA A 362 23.08 -9.04 -6.10
N VAL A 363 23.08 -7.79 -5.63
CA VAL A 363 21.89 -6.91 -5.65
C VAL A 363 21.47 -6.61 -7.10
N THR A 364 22.42 -6.30 -7.99
CA THR A 364 22.14 -6.05 -9.41
C THR A 364 21.55 -7.30 -10.08
N CYS A 365 22.14 -8.46 -9.84
CA CYS A 365 21.67 -9.73 -10.36
C CYS A 365 20.24 -10.04 -9.85
N ALA A 366 19.93 -9.75 -8.59
CA ALA A 366 18.59 -9.92 -8.02
C ALA A 366 17.54 -9.07 -8.75
N ILE A 367 17.85 -7.79 -9.03
CA ILE A 367 16.99 -6.89 -9.81
C ILE A 367 16.75 -7.43 -11.21
N GLN A 368 17.79 -7.90 -11.87
CA GLN A 368 17.73 -8.48 -13.22
C GLN A 368 16.89 -9.77 -13.24
N ASN A 369 17.15 -10.69 -12.32
CA ASN A 369 16.45 -11.96 -12.21
C ASN A 369 14.95 -11.78 -12.01
N LEU A 370 14.54 -10.97 -11.03
CA LEU A 370 13.12 -10.76 -10.77
C LEU A 370 12.42 -10.04 -11.92
N THR A 371 13.09 -9.05 -12.54
CA THR A 371 12.54 -8.36 -13.72
C THR A 371 12.26 -9.32 -14.85
N ALA A 372 13.18 -10.26 -15.13
CA ALA A 372 12.98 -11.27 -16.17
C ALA A 372 11.80 -12.22 -15.88
N MET A 373 11.46 -12.43 -14.60
CA MET A 373 10.43 -13.38 -14.18
C MET A 373 9.01 -12.80 -14.15
N ILE A 374 8.81 -11.61 -13.53
CA ILE A 374 7.47 -11.14 -13.19
C ILE A 374 7.16 -9.69 -13.57
N ALA A 375 7.97 -9.04 -14.39
CA ALA A 375 7.77 -7.64 -14.78
C ALA A 375 6.38 -7.34 -15.38
N GLY A 376 5.77 -8.34 -16.03
CA GLY A 376 4.46 -8.22 -16.69
C GLY A 376 3.25 -8.47 -15.78
N MET A 377 3.40 -8.64 -14.47
CA MET A 377 2.23 -8.85 -13.59
C MET A 377 1.38 -7.58 -13.50
N LEU A 378 0.15 -7.69 -14.00
CA LEU A 378 -0.81 -6.58 -14.06
C LEU A 378 -1.45 -6.30 -12.69
N CYS A 379 -1.67 -5.02 -12.37
CA CYS A 379 -2.51 -4.58 -11.27
C CYS A 379 -3.95 -4.35 -11.75
N ASP A 380 -4.88 -5.20 -11.34
CA ASP A 380 -6.31 -5.13 -11.64
C ASP A 380 -7.15 -4.56 -10.50
N GLY A 381 -6.53 -3.79 -9.62
CA GLY A 381 -7.17 -3.19 -8.45
C GLY A 381 -7.00 -4.02 -7.17
N ALA A 382 -7.35 -3.40 -6.03
CA ALA A 382 -7.24 -4.06 -4.73
C ALA A 382 -8.44 -4.98 -4.49
N SER A 383 -8.15 -6.25 -4.25
CA SER A 383 -9.13 -7.31 -4.03
C SER A 383 -8.51 -8.50 -3.30
N GLU A 384 -9.30 -9.53 -3.01
CA GLU A 384 -8.78 -10.81 -2.50
C GLU A 384 -7.72 -11.43 -3.44
N GLY A 385 -7.79 -11.16 -4.75
CA GLY A 385 -6.81 -11.60 -5.74
C GLY A 385 -5.39 -11.09 -5.45
N CYS A 386 -5.24 -9.99 -4.70
CA CYS A 386 -3.93 -9.51 -4.27
C CYS A 386 -3.17 -10.55 -3.44
N ALA A 387 -3.89 -11.32 -2.58
CA ALA A 387 -3.26 -12.38 -1.80
C ALA A 387 -2.69 -13.50 -2.67
N ALA A 388 -3.36 -13.85 -3.76
CA ALA A 388 -2.84 -14.82 -4.72
C ALA A 388 -1.63 -14.27 -5.48
N LYS A 389 -1.65 -12.99 -5.87
CA LYS A 389 -0.53 -12.33 -6.57
C LYS A 389 0.74 -12.28 -5.70
N VAL A 390 0.62 -11.94 -4.41
CA VAL A 390 1.79 -11.92 -3.51
C VAL A 390 2.35 -13.32 -3.25
N VAL A 391 1.54 -14.38 -3.34
CA VAL A 391 2.03 -15.77 -3.28
C VAL A 391 2.95 -16.08 -4.46
N VAL A 392 2.54 -15.72 -5.68
CA VAL A 392 3.37 -15.88 -6.89
C VAL A 392 4.62 -15.00 -6.80
N ALA A 393 4.47 -13.76 -6.32
CA ALA A 393 5.59 -12.86 -6.12
C ALA A 393 6.58 -13.42 -5.09
N ALA A 394 6.12 -13.99 -3.98
CA ALA A 394 6.98 -14.58 -2.94
C ALA A 394 7.84 -15.73 -3.47
N ASP A 395 7.28 -16.57 -4.35
CA ASP A 395 8.03 -17.62 -5.05
C ASP A 395 9.16 -17.01 -5.89
N ALA A 396 8.81 -16.05 -6.73
CA ALA A 396 9.78 -15.38 -7.59
C ALA A 396 10.86 -14.62 -6.77
N ILE A 397 10.46 -13.92 -5.70
CA ILE A 397 11.36 -13.20 -4.79
C ILE A 397 12.38 -14.14 -4.17
N LEU A 398 11.91 -15.27 -3.63
CA LEU A 398 12.79 -16.21 -2.98
C LEU A 398 13.77 -16.86 -3.98
N TRP A 399 13.26 -17.34 -5.11
CA TRP A 399 14.08 -17.98 -6.13
C TRP A 399 15.10 -17.00 -6.73
N ALA A 400 14.66 -15.84 -7.21
CA ALA A 400 15.53 -14.84 -7.82
C ALA A 400 16.57 -14.30 -6.84
N GLY A 401 16.20 -14.09 -5.57
CA GLY A 401 17.08 -13.59 -4.52
C GLY A 401 18.14 -14.61 -4.12
N CYS A 402 17.76 -15.88 -3.94
CA CYS A 402 18.70 -16.94 -3.64
C CYS A 402 19.67 -17.18 -4.82
N ALA A 403 19.15 -17.28 -6.04
CA ALA A 403 19.98 -17.45 -7.24
C ALA A 403 21.03 -16.33 -7.33
N ALA A 404 20.62 -15.06 -7.22
CA ALA A 404 21.52 -13.92 -7.26
C ALA A 404 22.55 -13.93 -6.12
N GLY A 405 22.13 -14.28 -4.90
CA GLY A 405 23.02 -14.38 -3.74
C GLY A 405 24.07 -15.48 -3.89
N TYR A 406 23.75 -16.56 -4.60
CA TYR A 406 24.67 -17.66 -4.92
C TYR A 406 25.47 -17.44 -6.22
N GLY A 407 25.23 -16.32 -6.93
CA GLY A 407 25.97 -15.96 -8.12
C GLY A 407 25.32 -16.41 -9.44
N ASP A 408 24.07 -16.89 -9.40
CA ASP A 408 23.35 -17.35 -10.59
C ASP A 408 22.52 -16.23 -11.22
N ASN A 409 22.80 -15.92 -12.48
CA ASN A 409 22.03 -14.95 -13.27
C ASN A 409 20.99 -15.67 -14.14
N LEU A 410 19.73 -15.69 -13.67
CA LEU A 410 18.60 -16.32 -14.35
C LEU A 410 18.15 -15.54 -15.59
N SER A 411 18.47 -14.26 -15.68
CA SER A 411 18.12 -13.43 -16.84
C SER A 411 19.00 -13.70 -18.07
N GLY A 412 20.10 -14.41 -17.89
CA GLY A 412 21.08 -14.63 -18.94
C GLY A 412 21.89 -13.36 -19.33
N GLY A 413 21.85 -12.33 -18.48
CA GLY A 413 22.45 -11.03 -18.71
C GLY A 413 21.47 -10.01 -19.30
N ALA A 414 21.98 -8.97 -19.96
CA ALA A 414 21.15 -7.92 -20.56
C ALA A 414 20.39 -8.47 -21.77
N ALA A 415 19.11 -8.83 -21.56
CA ALA A 415 18.23 -9.37 -22.58
C ALA A 415 16.78 -8.89 -22.36
N GLY A 416 16.02 -8.68 -23.43
CA GLY A 416 14.66 -8.15 -23.34
C GLY A 416 14.65 -6.74 -22.72
N ILE A 417 13.94 -6.56 -21.60
CA ILE A 417 13.91 -5.29 -20.86
C ILE A 417 15.01 -5.21 -19.79
N VAL A 418 15.71 -6.28 -19.52
CA VAL A 418 16.80 -6.32 -18.54
C VAL A 418 18.02 -5.57 -19.09
N GLY A 419 18.49 -4.58 -18.34
CA GLY A 419 19.68 -3.79 -18.65
C GLY A 419 20.98 -4.41 -18.10
N LYS A 420 22.11 -3.78 -18.39
CA LYS A 420 23.43 -4.20 -17.89
C LYS A 420 23.58 -3.90 -16.39
N THR A 421 22.94 -2.86 -15.90
CA THR A 421 22.96 -2.46 -14.49
C THR A 421 21.54 -2.50 -13.90
N ALA A 422 21.44 -2.42 -12.59
CA ALA A 422 20.16 -2.33 -11.90
C ALA A 422 19.39 -1.06 -12.29
N GLU A 423 20.09 0.08 -12.37
CA GLU A 423 19.52 1.36 -12.78
C GLU A 423 18.96 1.32 -14.19
N GLU A 424 19.72 0.74 -15.13
CA GLU A 424 19.29 0.57 -16.52
C GLU A 424 18.06 -0.34 -16.59
N THR A 425 18.05 -1.44 -15.86
CA THR A 425 16.91 -2.36 -15.76
C THR A 425 15.65 -1.65 -15.26
N ILE A 426 15.75 -0.86 -14.17
CA ILE A 426 14.62 -0.12 -13.65
C ILE A 426 14.15 0.98 -14.62
N LYS A 427 15.05 1.69 -15.29
CA LYS A 427 14.69 2.69 -16.31
C LYS A 427 13.98 2.05 -17.51
N ASN A 428 14.45 0.90 -17.98
CA ASN A 428 13.81 0.14 -19.05
C ASN A 428 12.40 -0.31 -18.63
N LEU A 429 12.29 -0.88 -17.43
CA LEU A 429 11.01 -1.30 -16.86
C LEU A 429 10.06 -0.13 -16.69
N ASN A 430 10.54 1.03 -16.21
CA ASN A 430 9.74 2.24 -16.13
C ASN A 430 9.17 2.66 -17.50
N ARG A 431 9.99 2.62 -18.54
CA ARG A 431 9.53 2.95 -19.91
C ARG A 431 8.37 2.06 -20.33
N VAL A 432 8.42 0.77 -20.01
CA VAL A 432 7.33 -0.17 -20.31
C VAL A 432 6.10 0.15 -19.46
N ILE A 433 6.26 0.38 -18.15
CA ILE A 433 5.17 0.71 -17.23
C ILE A 433 4.46 2.00 -17.65
N GLN A 434 5.20 3.04 -18.05
CA GLN A 434 4.60 4.28 -18.56
C GLN A 434 3.78 4.02 -19.84
N GLY A 435 4.23 3.10 -20.71
CA GLY A 435 3.46 2.66 -21.88
C GLY A 435 2.18 1.88 -21.53
N MET A 436 2.06 1.35 -20.31
CA MET A 436 0.88 0.63 -19.83
C MET A 436 -0.20 1.54 -19.21
N LEU A 437 0.08 2.82 -18.92
CA LEU A 437 -0.89 3.74 -18.28
C LEU A 437 -2.28 3.76 -18.92
N PRO A 438 -2.44 3.67 -20.26
CA PRO A 438 -3.76 3.59 -20.90
C PRO A 438 -4.59 2.35 -20.52
N LEU A 439 -4.02 1.35 -19.84
CA LEU A 439 -4.76 0.17 -19.39
C LEU A 439 -5.66 0.47 -18.16
N ASP A 440 -5.35 1.47 -17.36
CA ASP A 440 -6.11 1.76 -16.14
C ASP A 440 -7.57 2.17 -16.42
N PRO A 441 -7.89 3.03 -17.40
CA PRO A 441 -9.27 3.26 -17.83
C PRO A 441 -9.99 1.99 -18.30
N GLU A 442 -9.36 1.15 -19.11
CA GLU A 442 -9.92 -0.12 -19.60
C GLU A 442 -10.24 -1.08 -18.45
N ILE A 443 -9.31 -1.20 -17.49
CA ILE A 443 -9.52 -2.03 -16.29
C ILE A 443 -10.69 -1.48 -15.47
N ASN A 444 -10.81 -0.15 -15.33
CA ASN A 444 -11.91 0.48 -14.62
C ASN A 444 -13.25 0.20 -15.30
N ASP A 445 -13.30 0.16 -16.62
CA ASP A 445 -14.51 -0.19 -17.36
C ASP A 445 -14.93 -1.63 -17.11
N VAL A 446 -13.98 -2.58 -17.14
CA VAL A 446 -14.23 -3.97 -16.77
C VAL A 446 -14.71 -4.10 -15.32
N ILE A 447 -14.08 -3.39 -14.38
CA ILE A 447 -14.52 -3.39 -12.97
C ILE A 447 -15.94 -2.87 -12.83
N ARG A 448 -16.31 -1.79 -13.55
CA ARG A 448 -17.67 -1.24 -13.53
C ARG A 448 -18.71 -2.20 -14.10
N MET A 449 -18.39 -2.88 -15.22
CA MET A 449 -19.27 -3.90 -15.80
C MET A 449 -19.52 -5.05 -14.81
N ASN A 450 -18.45 -5.50 -14.12
CA ASN A 450 -18.56 -6.56 -13.12
C ASN A 450 -19.32 -6.09 -11.87
N ALA A 451 -19.13 -4.85 -11.41
CA ALA A 451 -19.82 -4.28 -10.25
C ALA A 451 -21.32 -4.15 -10.46
N GLY A 452 -21.80 -3.87 -11.68
CA GLY A 452 -23.23 -3.89 -12.02
C GLY A 452 -23.90 -5.23 -11.72
N ASN A 453 -23.14 -6.33 -11.78
CA ASN A 453 -23.58 -7.67 -11.38
C ASN A 453 -23.46 -7.92 -9.87
N VAL A 454 -22.55 -7.24 -9.18
CA VAL A 454 -22.24 -7.41 -7.74
C VAL A 454 -23.17 -6.59 -6.86
N HIS A 455 -23.62 -5.41 -7.29
CA HIS A 455 -24.57 -4.60 -6.49
C HIS A 455 -25.91 -5.31 -6.22
N ARG A 456 -26.30 -6.28 -7.05
CA ARG A 456 -27.43 -7.17 -6.78
C ARG A 456 -27.12 -8.30 -5.78
N ALA A 457 -25.85 -8.61 -5.53
CA ALA A 457 -25.40 -9.73 -4.69
C ALA A 457 -24.87 -9.29 -3.32
N CYS A 458 -24.44 -8.03 -3.15
CA CYS A 458 -23.77 -7.56 -1.92
C CYS A 458 -24.64 -7.58 -0.66
N PHE A 459 -25.96 -7.62 -0.80
CA PHE A 459 -26.90 -7.73 0.34
C PHE A 459 -27.33 -9.16 0.68
N LYS A 460 -26.75 -10.20 0.03
CA LYS A 460 -27.16 -11.61 0.21
C LYS A 460 -25.99 -12.57 0.49
N ARG A 461 -24.86 -12.12 1.02
CA ARG A 461 -23.88 -13.09 1.54
C ARG A 461 -24.31 -13.52 2.93
N PRO A 462 -24.51 -14.82 3.19
CA PRO A 462 -24.73 -15.30 4.55
C PRO A 462 -23.49 -15.00 5.40
N PRO A 463 -23.67 -14.77 6.73
CA PRO A 463 -22.55 -14.50 7.62
C PRO A 463 -21.56 -15.67 7.60
N LEU A 464 -20.28 -15.37 7.78
CA LEU A 464 -19.17 -16.34 7.80
C LEU A 464 -19.36 -17.53 8.75
N SER A 465 -20.24 -17.39 9.76
CA SER A 465 -20.67 -18.48 10.64
C SER A 465 -21.37 -19.64 9.92
N ALA A 466 -21.91 -19.44 8.73
CA ALA A 466 -22.54 -20.51 7.96
C ALA A 466 -21.51 -21.37 7.17
N MET A 467 -20.27 -20.92 7.00
CA MET A 467 -19.20 -21.69 6.34
C MET A 467 -18.45 -22.62 7.31
N ALA A 468 -18.58 -22.41 8.61
CA ALA A 468 -17.97 -23.28 9.64
C ALA A 468 -18.64 -24.66 9.77
N GLN A 469 -19.79 -24.89 9.15
CA GLN A 469 -20.52 -26.15 9.21
C GLN A 469 -20.16 -27.17 8.10
N LEU A 470 -19.21 -26.83 7.22
CA LEU A 470 -18.75 -27.75 6.16
C LEU A 470 -17.47 -28.53 6.53
N SER A 471 -17.06 -28.51 7.79
CA SER A 471 -15.87 -29.24 8.28
C SER A 471 -16.14 -30.62 8.83
N THR A 472 -17.31 -31.18 8.61
CA THR A 472 -17.59 -32.60 8.96
C THR A 472 -17.97 -33.36 7.70
N PHE A 473 -16.97 -33.77 6.92
CA PHE A 473 -17.02 -34.98 6.13
C PHE A 473 -15.86 -35.84 6.60
N GLU A 474 -16.23 -36.85 7.41
CA GLU A 474 -15.41 -38.02 7.70
C GLU A 474 -15.21 -38.81 6.40
N VAL A 475 -13.96 -39.15 6.10
CA VAL A 475 -13.56 -40.46 5.55
C VAL A 475 -12.29 -40.89 6.26
#